data_6e5c668c6f4f66bf14dc1b973a1a8b34
#
_entry.id   6e5c668c6f4f66bf14dc1b973a1a8b34
#
_cell.length_a   1.000
_cell.length_b   1.000
_cell.length_c   1.000
_cell.angle_alpha   90.00
_cell.angle_beta   90.00
_cell.angle_gamma   90.00
#
_symmetry.space_group_name_H-M   'P 1'
#
loop_
_entity.id
_entity.type
_entity.pdbx_description
1 polymer ?
#
loop_
_entity_poly.entity_id
_entity_poly.type
_entity_poly.pdbx_seq_one_letter_code
_entity_poly.pdbx_strand_id
1 'polypeptide(L)'
;VLTEGPLDAASSERIAEYGRSGTNDLPSRLSQGAIWRIEKALRRRADQRGETWLIPPSNPIYFETYTSGVRPWAAFFSIWAACLDWPHSMDAEGYDIAVKLRKRVIAMESLEEQLAVLDAIPVERIVRQLDDAEGWDNYARDYVRLFMDGDLEGIIALSSRFVTRGPIVIGVRDQRMFEVMQPVFDAGDAVAFVGFPHVPGVTHLFREAGYAVEQVTA
;
A
#
# COMPACT_ATOMS: atom_id res chain seq x y z
N VAL A 1 -17.57 11.20 2.06
CA VAL A 1 -16.35 10.45 2.36
C VAL A 1 -15.42 10.57 1.16
N LEU A 2 -14.15 10.87 1.39
CA LEU A 2 -13.13 10.89 0.36
C LEU A 2 -12.18 9.71 0.55
N THR A 3 -11.75 9.08 -0.56
CA THR A 3 -10.77 8.00 -0.60
C THR A 3 -9.63 8.37 -1.57
N GLU A 4 -8.43 7.82 -1.40
CA GLU A 4 -7.34 8.13 -2.34
C GLU A 4 -7.77 7.82 -3.77
N GLY A 5 -8.20 6.62 -4.04
CA GLY A 5 -8.68 6.20 -5.35
C GLY A 5 -10.02 5.48 -5.28
N PRO A 6 -10.53 5.03 -6.42
CA PRO A 6 -11.78 4.27 -6.48
C PRO A 6 -11.61 2.89 -5.86
N LEU A 7 -12.51 2.54 -4.93
CA LEU A 7 -12.48 1.27 -4.17
C LEU A 7 -13.64 0.33 -4.55
N ASP A 8 -14.37 0.65 -5.62
CA ASP A 8 -15.41 -0.23 -6.12
C ASP A 8 -14.84 -1.53 -6.74
N ALA A 9 -15.70 -2.56 -6.81
CA ALA A 9 -15.29 -3.88 -7.28
C ALA A 9 -14.71 -3.87 -8.72
N ALA A 10 -15.26 -3.04 -9.62
CA ALA A 10 -14.81 -2.95 -11.00
C ALA A 10 -13.41 -2.33 -11.08
N SER A 11 -13.14 -1.31 -10.28
CA SER A 11 -11.80 -0.69 -10.18
C SER A 11 -10.78 -1.66 -9.61
N SER A 12 -11.14 -2.40 -8.57
CA SER A 12 -10.29 -3.42 -7.96
C SER A 12 -9.93 -4.54 -8.95
N GLU A 13 -10.91 -5.00 -9.75
CA GLU A 13 -10.70 -6.01 -10.80
C GLU A 13 -9.74 -5.47 -11.90
N ARG A 14 -9.93 -4.25 -12.35
CA ARG A 14 -9.05 -3.61 -13.34
C ARG A 14 -7.61 -3.44 -12.83
N ILE A 15 -7.40 -3.07 -11.56
CA ILE A 15 -6.07 -3.01 -10.95
C ILE A 15 -5.41 -4.40 -10.98
N ALA A 16 -6.16 -5.42 -10.57
CA ALA A 16 -5.65 -6.79 -10.56
C ALA A 16 -5.35 -7.32 -11.96
N GLU A 17 -6.19 -7.03 -12.95
CA GLU A 17 -5.98 -7.39 -14.36
C GLU A 17 -4.75 -6.67 -14.93
N TYR A 18 -4.65 -5.37 -14.70
CA TYR A 18 -3.51 -4.58 -15.15
C TYR A 18 -2.19 -5.06 -14.52
N GLY A 19 -2.22 -5.41 -13.23
CA GLY A 19 -1.06 -5.99 -12.52
C GLY A 19 -0.62 -7.32 -13.12
N ARG A 20 -1.53 -8.14 -13.64
CA ARG A 20 -1.26 -9.42 -14.30
C ARG A 20 -0.82 -9.30 -15.76
N SER A 21 -0.91 -8.14 -16.37
CA SER A 21 -0.62 -7.92 -17.81
C SER A 21 0.81 -7.46 -18.07
N GLY A 22 1.80 -7.91 -17.33
CA GLY A 22 3.14 -7.38 -17.40
C GLY A 22 4.25 -8.41 -17.66
N THR A 23 5.42 -7.88 -18.01
CA THR A 23 6.70 -8.63 -17.95
C THR A 23 7.34 -8.34 -16.61
N ASN A 24 7.95 -9.36 -16.01
CA ASN A 24 8.59 -9.24 -14.71
C ASN A 24 9.99 -9.86 -14.75
N ASP A 25 10.99 -9.03 -14.49
CA ASP A 25 12.39 -9.45 -14.40
C ASP A 25 12.91 -9.54 -12.95
N LEU A 26 12.03 -9.38 -11.95
CA LEU A 26 12.39 -9.48 -10.53
C LEU A 26 13.17 -10.77 -10.17
N PRO A 27 12.77 -11.97 -10.67
CA PRO A 27 13.54 -13.16 -10.36
C PRO A 27 15.00 -13.09 -10.75
N SER A 28 15.34 -12.41 -11.86
CA SER A 28 16.71 -12.24 -12.33
C SER A 28 17.50 -11.16 -11.60
N ARG A 29 16.82 -10.27 -10.90
CA ARG A 29 17.43 -9.14 -10.14
C ARG A 29 17.65 -9.45 -8.67
N LEU A 30 17.01 -10.48 -8.15
CA LEU A 30 17.13 -10.88 -6.75
C LEU A 30 18.23 -11.93 -6.56
N SER A 31 18.90 -11.88 -5.42
CA SER A 31 19.81 -12.96 -5.03
C SER A 31 19.03 -14.24 -4.75
N GLN A 32 19.64 -15.40 -5.00
CA GLN A 32 19.05 -16.69 -4.65
C GLN A 32 18.68 -16.75 -3.16
N GLY A 33 19.49 -16.13 -2.30
CA GLY A 33 19.21 -16.03 -0.87
C GLY A 33 17.94 -15.24 -0.56
N ALA A 34 17.69 -14.14 -1.27
CA ALA A 34 16.45 -13.35 -1.12
C ALA A 34 15.22 -14.15 -1.54
N ILE A 35 15.29 -14.81 -2.71
CA ILE A 35 14.21 -15.67 -3.21
C ILE A 35 13.84 -16.75 -2.18
N TRP A 36 14.84 -17.42 -1.59
CA TRP A 36 14.58 -18.45 -0.58
C TRP A 36 14.05 -17.90 0.74
N ARG A 37 14.45 -16.71 1.16
CA ARG A 37 13.86 -16.05 2.35
C ARG A 37 12.38 -15.75 2.16
N ILE A 38 12.04 -15.18 1.00
CA ILE A 38 10.64 -14.89 0.63
C ILE A 38 9.84 -16.19 0.54
N GLU A 39 10.35 -17.18 -0.18
CA GLU A 39 9.72 -18.49 -0.30
C GLU A 39 9.43 -19.11 1.08
N LYS A 40 10.40 -19.05 2.01
CA LYS A 40 10.24 -19.55 3.37
C LYS A 40 9.13 -18.80 4.13
N ALA A 41 9.04 -17.47 3.96
CA ALA A 41 8.00 -16.67 4.59
C ALA A 41 6.62 -17.01 4.04
N LEU A 42 6.48 -17.12 2.71
CA LEU A 42 5.24 -17.50 2.05
C LEU A 42 4.79 -18.90 2.46
N ARG A 43 5.70 -19.89 2.50
CA ARG A 43 5.41 -21.25 2.97
C ARG A 43 4.91 -21.24 4.40
N ARG A 44 5.59 -20.55 5.31
CA ARG A 44 5.14 -20.45 6.70
C ARG A 44 3.70 -19.97 6.81
N ARG A 45 3.32 -18.98 6.01
CA ARG A 45 1.94 -18.46 5.97
C ARG A 45 0.96 -19.45 5.35
N ALA A 46 1.36 -20.12 4.27
CA ALA A 46 0.52 -21.17 3.66
C ALA A 46 0.32 -22.37 4.60
N ASP A 47 1.36 -22.78 5.35
CA ASP A 47 1.26 -23.81 6.40
C ASP A 47 0.26 -23.42 7.48
N GLN A 48 0.28 -22.17 7.94
CA GLN A 48 -0.67 -21.68 8.94
C GLN A 48 -2.13 -21.72 8.45
N ARG A 49 -2.33 -21.65 7.12
CA ARG A 49 -3.65 -21.79 6.48
C ARG A 49 -4.00 -23.21 6.04
N GLY A 50 -3.09 -24.17 6.24
CA GLY A 50 -3.29 -25.55 5.86
C GLY A 50 -3.16 -25.84 4.36
N GLU A 51 -2.42 -25.00 3.63
CA GLU A 51 -2.33 -25.04 2.15
C GLU A 51 -1.09 -25.78 1.60
N THR A 52 -0.15 -26.24 2.43
CA THR A 52 1.20 -26.66 1.98
C THR A 52 1.45 -28.14 1.87
N TRP A 53 0.49 -28.98 2.13
CA TRP A 53 0.66 -30.44 2.33
C TRP A 53 1.22 -31.26 1.15
N LEU A 54 1.41 -30.68 -0.04
CA LEU A 54 1.91 -31.43 -1.23
C LEU A 54 3.12 -30.79 -1.94
N ILE A 55 3.70 -29.70 -1.44
CA ILE A 55 4.76 -29.00 -2.18
C ILE A 55 6.14 -29.37 -1.64
N PRO A 56 7.02 -29.96 -2.48
CA PRO A 56 8.39 -30.25 -2.07
C PRO A 56 9.14 -29.00 -1.62
N PRO A 57 9.95 -29.06 -0.54
CA PRO A 57 10.67 -27.88 -0.05
C PRO A 57 11.80 -27.40 -0.97
N SER A 58 12.08 -28.12 -2.07
CA SER A 58 13.20 -27.85 -2.97
C SER A 58 12.96 -26.79 -4.04
N ASN A 59 11.69 -26.35 -4.26
CA ASN A 59 11.34 -25.42 -5.32
C ASN A 59 10.72 -24.14 -4.76
N PRO A 60 11.08 -22.92 -5.26
CA PRO A 60 10.50 -21.65 -4.86
C PRO A 60 9.14 -21.40 -5.54
N ILE A 61 8.20 -22.37 -5.46
CA ILE A 61 6.93 -22.37 -6.18
C ILE A 61 6.04 -21.20 -5.78
N TYR A 62 6.01 -20.85 -4.51
CA TYR A 62 5.19 -19.70 -4.07
C TYR A 62 5.74 -18.40 -4.64
N PHE A 63 7.05 -18.18 -4.56
CA PHE A 63 7.69 -17.00 -5.16
C PHE A 63 7.40 -16.91 -6.67
N GLU A 64 7.55 -18.00 -7.40
CA GLU A 64 7.26 -18.07 -8.84
C GLU A 64 5.78 -17.76 -9.13
N THR A 65 4.84 -18.25 -8.33
CA THR A 65 3.42 -17.99 -8.47
C THR A 65 3.11 -16.50 -8.35
N TYR A 66 3.78 -15.79 -7.42
CA TYR A 66 3.58 -14.36 -7.22
C TYR A 66 4.30 -13.48 -8.24
N THR A 67 5.29 -14.00 -8.96
CA THR A 67 6.11 -13.21 -9.89
C THR A 67 5.87 -13.52 -11.36
N SER A 68 5.28 -14.69 -11.70
CA SER A 68 5.09 -15.10 -13.09
C SER A 68 3.99 -14.28 -13.78
N GLY A 69 4.35 -13.57 -14.85
CA GLY A 69 3.39 -12.86 -15.70
C GLY A 69 2.75 -11.62 -15.05
N VAL A 70 3.30 -11.11 -13.95
CA VAL A 70 2.78 -9.93 -13.25
C VAL A 70 3.79 -8.79 -13.28
N ARG A 71 3.31 -7.54 -13.14
CA ARG A 71 4.18 -6.35 -13.05
C ARG A 71 4.98 -6.35 -11.75
N PRO A 72 6.18 -5.74 -11.70
CA PRO A 72 7.03 -5.74 -10.50
C PRO A 72 6.33 -5.23 -9.25
N TRP A 73 5.58 -4.13 -9.34
CA TRP A 73 4.83 -3.59 -8.21
C TRP A 73 3.72 -4.55 -7.74
N ALA A 74 3.01 -5.21 -8.68
CA ALA A 74 1.94 -6.14 -8.33
C ALA A 74 2.50 -7.40 -7.64
N ALA A 75 3.65 -7.91 -8.12
CA ALA A 75 4.37 -8.98 -7.46
C ALA A 75 4.78 -8.58 -6.03
N PHE A 76 5.38 -7.39 -5.87
CA PHE A 76 5.79 -6.89 -4.57
C PHE A 76 4.62 -6.79 -3.58
N PHE A 77 3.55 -6.09 -3.93
CA PHE A 77 2.42 -5.92 -3.02
C PHE A 77 1.71 -7.22 -2.69
N SER A 78 1.62 -8.14 -3.65
CA SER A 78 1.02 -9.47 -3.41
C SER A 78 1.88 -10.31 -2.44
N ILE A 79 3.20 -10.33 -2.62
CA ILE A 79 4.13 -11.01 -1.71
C ILE A 79 4.09 -10.34 -0.32
N TRP A 80 4.13 -9.02 -0.27
CA TRP A 80 4.05 -8.24 0.96
C TRP A 80 2.80 -8.56 1.77
N ALA A 81 1.62 -8.48 1.13
CA ALA A 81 0.34 -8.80 1.77
C ALA A 81 0.28 -10.26 2.25
N ALA A 82 0.76 -11.20 1.43
CA ALA A 82 0.78 -12.61 1.80
C ALA A 82 1.72 -12.90 2.98
N CYS A 83 2.89 -12.23 3.04
CA CYS A 83 3.84 -12.43 4.14
C CYS A 83 3.37 -11.80 5.45
N LEU A 84 2.72 -10.64 5.41
CA LEU A 84 2.26 -9.95 6.63
C LEU A 84 0.92 -10.46 7.15
N ASP A 85 0.13 -11.13 6.31
CA ASP A 85 -1.20 -11.64 6.67
C ASP A 85 -2.12 -10.54 7.20
N TRP A 86 -2.16 -9.41 6.49
CA TRP A 86 -3.04 -8.28 6.80
C TRP A 86 -4.34 -8.39 5.99
N PRO A 87 -5.42 -8.92 6.59
CA PRO A 87 -6.66 -9.14 5.87
C PRO A 87 -7.53 -7.88 5.74
N HIS A 88 -7.22 -6.82 6.50
CA HIS A 88 -8.02 -5.62 6.56
C HIS A 88 -7.28 -4.40 6.00
N SER A 89 -8.03 -3.58 5.27
CA SER A 89 -7.59 -2.26 4.82
C SER A 89 -8.51 -1.20 5.42
N MET A 90 -7.95 -0.20 6.08
CA MET A 90 -8.73 0.89 6.66
C MET A 90 -9.52 1.65 5.59
N ASP A 91 -8.97 1.81 4.39
CA ASP A 91 -9.64 2.48 3.28
C ASP A 91 -10.85 1.67 2.80
N ALA A 92 -10.69 0.34 2.65
CA ALA A 92 -11.79 -0.55 2.25
C ALA A 92 -12.89 -0.60 3.31
N GLU A 93 -12.54 -0.71 4.59
CA GLU A 93 -13.51 -0.69 5.68
C GLU A 93 -14.27 0.66 5.73
N GLY A 94 -13.55 1.78 5.59
CA GLY A 94 -14.16 3.12 5.53
C GLY A 94 -15.10 3.29 4.33
N TYR A 95 -14.71 2.76 3.18
CA TYR A 95 -15.55 2.72 1.98
C TYR A 95 -16.83 1.91 2.21
N ASP A 96 -16.71 0.69 2.73
CA ASP A 96 -17.84 -0.18 3.01
C ASP A 96 -18.84 0.44 4.01
N ILE A 97 -18.32 1.09 5.06
CA ILE A 97 -19.14 1.83 6.02
C ILE A 97 -19.89 2.97 5.31
N ALA A 98 -19.19 3.75 4.47
CA ALA A 98 -19.79 4.84 3.73
C ALA A 98 -20.93 4.36 2.81
N VAL A 99 -20.71 3.27 2.07
CA VAL A 99 -21.72 2.66 1.20
C VAL A 99 -22.93 2.16 2.01
N LYS A 100 -22.71 1.43 3.12
CA LYS A 100 -23.76 0.96 4.02
C LYS A 100 -24.61 2.12 4.57
N LEU A 101 -23.96 3.24 4.90
CA LEU A 101 -24.61 4.45 5.39
C LEU A 101 -25.14 5.36 4.27
N ARG A 102 -25.06 4.95 3.02
CA ARG A 102 -25.47 5.72 1.83
C ARG A 102 -24.85 7.10 1.76
N LYS A 103 -23.61 7.24 2.20
CA LYS A 103 -22.84 8.49 2.09
C LYS A 103 -22.26 8.62 0.68
N ARG A 104 -22.14 9.85 0.21
CA ARG A 104 -21.42 10.13 -1.04
C ARG A 104 -19.95 9.78 -0.86
N VAL A 105 -19.40 8.96 -1.75
CA VAL A 105 -17.97 8.66 -1.82
C VAL A 105 -17.37 9.39 -3.02
N ILE A 106 -16.20 9.98 -2.83
CA ILE A 106 -15.45 10.73 -3.84
C ILE A 106 -14.04 10.17 -3.82
N ALA A 107 -13.59 9.60 -4.93
CA ALA A 107 -12.18 9.27 -5.15
C ALA A 107 -11.41 10.55 -5.49
N MET A 108 -10.28 10.79 -4.83
CA MET A 108 -9.44 11.97 -5.06
C MET A 108 -8.56 11.82 -6.29
N GLU A 109 -8.29 10.59 -6.70
CA GLU A 109 -7.54 10.24 -7.90
C GLU A 109 -8.35 9.28 -8.77
N SER A 110 -8.13 9.34 -10.07
CA SER A 110 -8.64 8.34 -11.00
C SER A 110 -7.86 7.03 -10.90
N LEU A 111 -8.45 5.95 -11.43
CA LEU A 111 -7.77 4.67 -11.53
C LEU A 111 -6.50 4.76 -12.39
N GLU A 112 -6.56 5.51 -13.49
CA GLU A 112 -5.44 5.73 -14.41
C GLU A 112 -4.28 6.46 -13.73
N GLU A 113 -4.57 7.46 -12.90
CA GLU A 113 -3.56 8.17 -12.10
C GLU A 113 -2.89 7.21 -11.11
N GLN A 114 -3.66 6.37 -10.41
CA GLN A 114 -3.10 5.37 -9.48
C GLN A 114 -2.21 4.35 -10.19
N LEU A 115 -2.66 3.81 -11.33
CA LEU A 115 -1.87 2.84 -12.10
C LEU A 115 -0.56 3.45 -12.62
N ALA A 116 -0.59 4.72 -13.06
CA ALA A 116 0.60 5.44 -13.50
C ALA A 116 1.62 5.61 -12.34
N VAL A 117 1.15 5.89 -11.13
CA VAL A 117 1.99 6.00 -9.94
C VAL A 117 2.61 4.64 -9.57
N LEU A 118 1.85 3.56 -9.63
CA LEU A 118 2.36 2.21 -9.36
C LEU A 118 3.43 1.79 -10.37
N ASP A 119 3.22 2.08 -11.65
CA ASP A 119 4.21 1.80 -12.70
C ASP A 119 5.47 2.69 -12.60
N ALA A 120 5.37 3.86 -11.99
CA ALA A 120 6.50 4.76 -11.75
C ALA A 120 7.39 4.33 -10.57
N ILE A 121 7.01 3.31 -9.80
CA ILE A 121 7.85 2.80 -8.71
C ILE A 121 9.12 2.18 -9.31
N PRO A 122 10.33 2.70 -8.98
CA PRO A 122 11.57 2.15 -9.49
C PRO A 122 11.76 0.70 -9.05
N VAL A 123 12.03 -0.19 -10.00
CA VAL A 123 12.22 -1.62 -9.71
C VAL A 123 13.34 -1.88 -8.70
N GLU A 124 14.37 -1.02 -8.66
CA GLU A 124 15.47 -1.10 -7.70
C GLU A 124 15.00 -0.88 -6.25
N ARG A 125 13.94 -0.10 -6.04
CA ARG A 125 13.33 0.04 -4.71
C ARG A 125 12.57 -1.21 -4.30
N ILE A 126 11.87 -1.83 -5.26
CA ILE A 126 11.18 -3.11 -5.07
C ILE A 126 12.20 -4.21 -4.72
N VAL A 127 13.28 -4.31 -5.49
CA VAL A 127 14.36 -5.29 -5.25
C VAL A 127 14.93 -5.14 -3.84
N ARG A 128 15.29 -3.91 -3.44
CA ARG A 128 15.82 -3.65 -2.08
C ARG A 128 14.86 -4.08 -0.98
N GLN A 129 13.58 -3.81 -1.16
CA GLN A 129 12.57 -4.16 -0.17
C GLN A 129 12.35 -5.68 -0.08
N LEU A 130 12.42 -6.38 -1.22
CA LEU A 130 12.36 -7.84 -1.26
C LEU A 130 13.63 -8.48 -0.67
N ASP A 131 14.79 -7.89 -0.89
CA ASP A 131 16.04 -8.34 -0.27
C ASP A 131 16.01 -8.23 1.27
N ASP A 132 15.26 -7.27 1.82
CA ASP A 132 15.08 -7.06 3.27
C ASP A 132 13.86 -7.79 3.86
N ALA A 133 13.33 -8.80 3.16
CA ALA A 133 12.11 -9.52 3.57
C ALA A 133 12.21 -10.15 4.97
N GLU A 134 13.42 -10.47 5.45
CA GLU A 134 13.64 -10.98 6.81
C GLU A 134 13.26 -9.97 7.91
N GLY A 135 13.35 -8.68 7.62
CA GLY A 135 13.01 -7.58 8.53
C GLY A 135 11.51 -7.27 8.60
N TRP A 136 10.66 -7.85 7.74
CA TRP A 136 9.27 -7.43 7.61
C TRP A 136 8.40 -7.66 8.84
N ASP A 137 8.59 -8.75 9.56
CA ASP A 137 7.85 -9.01 10.81
C ASP A 137 8.16 -7.95 11.88
N ASN A 138 9.42 -7.48 11.95
CA ASN A 138 9.83 -6.41 12.86
C ASN A 138 9.26 -5.06 12.39
N TYR A 139 9.36 -4.78 11.10
CA TYR A 139 8.78 -3.59 10.49
C TYR A 139 7.28 -3.48 10.79
N ALA A 140 6.52 -4.55 10.57
CA ALA A 140 5.08 -4.58 10.82
C ALA A 140 4.75 -4.32 12.30
N ARG A 141 5.50 -4.93 13.23
CA ARG A 141 5.32 -4.74 14.66
C ARG A 141 5.60 -3.30 15.09
N ASP A 142 6.71 -2.75 14.62
CA ASP A 142 7.09 -1.37 14.95
C ASP A 142 6.11 -0.38 14.33
N TYR A 143 5.64 -0.63 13.10
CA TYR A 143 4.61 0.18 12.46
C TYR A 143 3.32 0.22 13.28
N VAL A 144 2.79 -0.94 13.69
CA VAL A 144 1.58 -1.03 14.51
C VAL A 144 1.77 -0.30 15.85
N ARG A 145 2.91 -0.50 16.52
CA ARG A 145 3.21 0.17 17.78
C ARG A 145 3.20 1.69 17.62
N LEU A 146 3.95 2.23 16.65
CA LEU A 146 4.02 3.67 16.40
C LEU A 146 2.65 4.25 16.01
N PHE A 147 1.85 3.50 15.25
CA PHE A 147 0.50 3.90 14.89
C PHE A 147 -0.40 4.00 16.14
N MET A 148 -0.36 2.99 17.01
CA MET A 148 -1.15 2.99 18.26
C MET A 148 -0.69 4.08 19.24
N ASP A 149 0.59 4.43 19.24
CA ASP A 149 1.16 5.51 20.04
C ASP A 149 0.86 6.91 19.46
N GLY A 150 0.30 6.99 18.24
CA GLY A 150 0.07 8.26 17.54
C GLY A 150 1.38 8.95 17.07
N ASP A 151 2.49 8.21 17.03
CA ASP A 151 3.80 8.74 16.64
C ASP A 151 3.95 8.82 15.12
N LEU A 152 3.38 9.87 14.54
CA LEU A 152 3.43 10.12 13.09
C LEU A 152 4.87 10.29 12.58
N GLU A 153 5.73 10.97 13.32
CA GLU A 153 7.13 11.17 12.92
C GLU A 153 7.89 9.84 12.90
N GLY A 154 7.69 9.00 13.91
CA GLY A 154 8.26 7.65 13.96
C GLY A 154 7.80 6.77 12.80
N ILE A 155 6.51 6.80 12.44
CA ILE A 155 5.99 6.08 11.28
C ILE A 155 6.63 6.57 9.98
N ILE A 156 6.76 7.88 9.79
CA ILE A 156 7.38 8.48 8.61
C ILE A 156 8.85 8.04 8.50
N ALA A 157 9.59 8.10 9.60
CA ALA A 157 10.99 7.68 9.65
C ALA A 157 11.14 6.17 9.34
N LEU A 158 10.34 5.32 10.00
CA LEU A 158 10.34 3.87 9.79
C LEU A 158 10.06 3.51 8.33
N SER A 159 9.08 4.16 7.72
CA SER A 159 8.63 3.87 6.36
C SER A 159 9.42 4.60 5.26
N SER A 160 10.42 5.42 5.60
CA SER A 160 11.16 6.26 4.64
C SER A 160 11.77 5.49 3.46
N ARG A 161 12.10 4.22 3.66
CA ARG A 161 12.66 3.31 2.65
C ARG A 161 11.62 2.51 1.88
N PHE A 162 10.35 2.56 2.27
CA PHE A 162 9.30 1.78 1.62
C PHE A 162 9.15 2.15 0.13
N VAL A 163 8.71 1.22 -0.70
CA VAL A 163 8.70 1.35 -2.17
C VAL A 163 7.97 2.60 -2.66
N THR A 164 6.88 2.98 -2.00
CA THR A 164 6.06 4.14 -2.36
C THR A 164 6.58 5.48 -1.84
N ARG A 165 7.70 5.52 -1.11
CA ARG A 165 8.28 6.75 -0.53
C ARG A 165 9.17 7.51 -1.51
N GLY A 166 8.70 7.71 -2.73
CA GLY A 166 9.39 8.55 -3.73
C GLY A 166 8.70 9.90 -3.90
N PRO A 167 9.43 10.96 -4.29
CA PRO A 167 8.85 12.29 -4.54
C PRO A 167 7.71 12.27 -5.56
N ILE A 168 7.82 11.41 -6.59
CA ILE A 168 6.79 11.22 -7.63
C ILE A 168 5.51 10.64 -7.04
N VAL A 169 5.63 9.79 -6.01
CA VAL A 169 4.48 9.09 -5.42
C VAL A 169 3.77 9.96 -4.38
N ILE A 170 4.45 10.93 -3.76
CA ILE A 170 3.90 11.69 -2.62
C ILE A 170 3.60 13.15 -3.00
N GLY A 171 4.61 13.97 -3.28
CA GLY A 171 4.45 15.42 -3.33
C GLY A 171 3.43 15.95 -4.35
N VAL A 172 3.40 15.42 -5.58
CA VAL A 172 2.43 15.84 -6.60
C VAL A 172 1.02 15.41 -6.23
N ARG A 173 0.89 14.24 -5.60
CA ARG A 173 -0.40 13.70 -5.17
C ARG A 173 -0.98 14.48 -3.98
N ASP A 174 -0.15 14.94 -3.04
CA ASP A 174 -0.59 15.76 -1.90
C ASP A 174 -1.33 17.01 -2.38
N GLN A 175 -0.77 17.72 -3.37
CA GLN A 175 -1.40 18.89 -3.96
C GLN A 175 -2.75 18.54 -4.61
N ARG A 176 -2.78 17.45 -5.40
CA ARG A 176 -4.01 16.98 -6.05
C ARG A 176 -5.09 16.59 -5.04
N MET A 177 -4.71 15.84 -4.00
CA MET A 177 -5.63 15.46 -2.92
C MET A 177 -6.19 16.70 -2.21
N PHE A 178 -5.34 17.65 -1.88
CA PHE A 178 -5.77 18.92 -1.27
C PHE A 178 -6.81 19.65 -2.14
N GLU A 179 -6.56 19.81 -3.44
CA GLU A 179 -7.48 20.48 -4.38
C GLU A 179 -8.87 19.83 -4.43
N VAL A 180 -8.94 18.50 -4.28
CA VAL A 180 -10.21 17.76 -4.25
C VAL A 180 -10.86 17.84 -2.86
N MET A 181 -10.06 17.79 -1.79
CA MET A 181 -10.55 17.82 -0.42
C MET A 181 -11.11 19.20 -0.03
N GLN A 182 -10.42 20.27 -0.38
CA GLN A 182 -10.73 21.62 0.10
C GLN A 182 -12.20 22.00 -0.09
N PRO A 183 -12.80 21.95 -1.30
CA PRO A 183 -14.20 22.34 -1.48
C PRO A 183 -15.19 21.42 -0.75
N VAL A 184 -14.79 20.18 -0.46
CA VAL A 184 -15.63 19.23 0.29
C VAL A 184 -15.59 19.54 1.78
N PHE A 185 -14.42 19.89 2.33
CA PHE A 185 -14.29 20.31 3.73
C PHE A 185 -14.93 21.68 3.97
N ASP A 186 -14.86 22.62 3.02
CA ASP A 186 -15.55 23.89 3.10
C ASP A 186 -17.08 23.73 3.18
N ALA A 187 -17.61 22.69 2.53
CA ALA A 187 -19.04 22.35 2.62
C ALA A 187 -19.43 21.69 3.96
N GLY A 188 -18.46 21.25 4.76
CA GLY A 188 -18.65 20.62 6.07
C GLY A 188 -18.97 19.14 6.04
N ASP A 189 -18.96 18.50 7.21
CA ASP A 189 -19.33 17.09 7.45
C ASP A 189 -18.62 16.08 6.55
N ALA A 190 -17.31 16.26 6.35
CA ALA A 190 -16.49 15.39 5.51
C ALA A 190 -15.47 14.58 6.31
N VAL A 191 -15.14 13.40 5.81
CA VAL A 191 -14.00 12.59 6.25
C VAL A 191 -13.20 12.13 5.04
N ALA A 192 -11.88 12.17 5.14
CA ALA A 192 -10.98 11.68 4.12
C ALA A 192 -10.10 10.57 4.69
N PHE A 193 -10.01 9.46 3.95
CA PHE A 193 -9.05 8.38 4.18
C PHE A 193 -7.87 8.58 3.25
N VAL A 194 -6.71 8.83 3.83
CA VAL A 194 -5.45 8.98 3.11
C VAL A 194 -4.37 8.13 3.76
N GLY A 195 -3.53 7.53 2.96
CA GLY A 195 -2.35 6.86 3.48
C GLY A 195 -1.49 7.83 4.28
N PHE A 196 -1.01 7.38 5.43
CA PHE A 196 -0.23 8.23 6.33
C PHE A 196 0.98 8.95 5.67
N PRO A 197 1.61 8.47 4.55
CA PRO A 197 2.63 9.20 3.83
C PRO A 197 2.20 10.59 3.37
N HIS A 198 0.92 10.76 3.08
CA HIS A 198 0.32 11.99 2.58
C HIS A 198 -0.06 12.96 3.71
N VAL A 199 -0.23 12.45 4.94
CA VAL A 199 -0.69 13.26 6.08
C VAL A 199 0.14 14.52 6.30
N PRO A 200 1.50 14.50 6.31
CA PRO A 200 2.28 15.72 6.50
C PRO A 200 2.09 16.75 5.40
N GLY A 201 2.11 16.32 4.13
CA GLY A 201 1.97 17.22 2.99
C GLY A 201 0.57 17.84 2.92
N VAL A 202 -0.47 17.01 3.03
CA VAL A 202 -1.86 17.46 2.98
C VAL A 202 -2.18 18.40 4.16
N THR A 203 -1.76 18.05 5.38
CA THR A 203 -2.01 18.93 6.55
C THR A 203 -1.24 20.24 6.47
N HIS A 204 -0.05 20.24 5.86
CA HIS A 204 0.69 21.48 5.59
C HIS A 204 -0.09 22.38 4.63
N LEU A 205 -0.59 21.86 3.52
CA LEU A 205 -1.39 22.61 2.54
C LEU A 205 -2.68 23.19 3.16
N PHE A 206 -3.37 22.43 4.02
CA PHE A 206 -4.53 22.94 4.74
C PHE A 206 -4.16 24.09 5.69
N ARG A 207 -3.04 24.01 6.42
CA ARG A 207 -2.57 25.11 7.28
C ARG A 207 -2.22 26.35 6.48
N GLU A 208 -1.54 26.21 5.34
CA GLU A 208 -1.25 27.34 4.44
C GLU A 208 -2.51 27.99 3.88
N ALA A 209 -3.57 27.21 3.66
CA ALA A 209 -4.89 27.70 3.25
C ALA A 209 -5.71 28.30 4.41
N GLY A 210 -5.16 28.36 5.64
CA GLY A 210 -5.78 29.01 6.79
C GLY A 210 -6.64 28.11 7.68
N TYR A 211 -6.63 26.79 7.48
CA TYR A 211 -7.35 25.84 8.34
C TYR A 211 -6.60 25.57 9.65
N ALA A 212 -7.33 25.44 10.75
CA ALA A 212 -6.81 24.88 11.98
C ALA A 212 -6.74 23.35 11.83
N VAL A 213 -5.53 22.78 11.95
CA VAL A 213 -5.30 21.34 11.81
C VAL A 213 -4.63 20.82 13.06
N GLU A 214 -5.32 19.94 13.77
CA GLU A 214 -4.86 19.31 15.02
C GLU A 214 -4.79 17.81 14.88
N GLN A 215 -3.80 17.20 15.53
CA GLN A 215 -3.75 15.75 15.67
C GLN A 215 -4.58 15.35 16.88
N VAL A 216 -5.56 14.48 16.68
CA VAL A 216 -6.33 13.88 17.77
C VAL A 216 -5.61 12.61 18.22
N THR A 217 -5.16 12.58 19.46
CA THR A 217 -4.63 11.37 20.12
C THR A 217 -5.72 10.75 20.96
N ALA A 218 -5.78 9.40 20.97
CA ALA A 218 -6.74 8.64 21.76
C ALA A 218 -6.40 8.72 23.26
#